data_218d4169b66e894c9f151308142fb18c
#
_entry.id   218d4169b66e894c9f151308142fb18c
#
_cell.length_a   1.000
_cell.length_b   1.000
_cell.length_c   1.000
_cell.angle_alpha   90.00
_cell.angle_beta   90.00
_cell.angle_gamma   90.00
#
_symmetry.space_group_name_H-M   'P 1'
#
loop_
_entity.id
_entity.type
_entity.pdbx_description
1 polymer ?
#
loop_
_entity_poly.entity_id
_entity_poly.type
_entity_poly.pdbx_seq_one_letter_code
_entity_poly.pdbx_strand_id
1 'polypeptide(L)'
;MGKITVQNETIEFREREMKVDDLKFWPENPRVYSALRLKLMGEEPTQKDIEEVMTSLENVKRLRSSIKAVGGLTHPLFVRNGVVIEGNSRLAAYRMLCRIDKIRWAKVRCNVLPDDMSDDLVFALIGSIHIDGVTEWTPFEQAGYLFRHLQKSKKPIEAIAKDCGLTPSKSKQYVKVYETMLANDDTDQTKFSYYLEMLKNGDITSKSIKNPELNLIDTLCQKIKSGSITKANELRDIAKLAKADSADANMALKAYLNDEESLSSAVAKVSEEDKKRHARDVASKFREFLTNANYVVQLMAEDEEFKFEMDRIISRLNRLPLQK
;
A
#
# COMPACT_ATOMS: atom_id res chain seq x y z
N MET A 1 -38.54 4.34 8.77
CA MET A 1 -37.78 3.60 7.72
C MET A 1 -36.80 4.56 7.12
N GLY A 2 -35.53 4.19 7.09
CA GLY A 2 -34.51 4.94 6.41
C GLY A 2 -34.22 4.34 5.02
N LYS A 3 -33.54 5.11 4.16
CA LYS A 3 -33.14 4.68 2.82
C LYS A 3 -31.66 4.99 2.62
N ILE A 4 -30.95 4.10 1.94
CA ILE A 4 -29.57 4.31 1.50
C ILE A 4 -29.45 3.85 0.06
N THR A 5 -28.70 4.60 -0.74
CA THR A 5 -28.47 4.25 -2.14
C THR A 5 -27.08 3.64 -2.31
N VAL A 6 -27.02 2.44 -2.88
CA VAL A 6 -25.79 1.70 -3.16
C VAL A 6 -25.88 1.18 -4.59
N GLN A 7 -24.89 1.44 -5.44
CA GLN A 7 -24.89 1.00 -6.86
C GLN A 7 -26.16 1.37 -7.64
N ASN A 8 -26.73 2.55 -7.39
CA ASN A 8 -28.00 3.01 -7.93
C ASN A 8 -29.25 2.22 -7.46
N GLU A 9 -29.10 1.29 -6.53
CA GLU A 9 -30.22 0.62 -5.86
C GLU A 9 -30.52 1.32 -4.54
N THR A 10 -31.82 1.58 -4.29
CA THR A 10 -32.28 2.14 -3.04
C THR A 10 -32.66 1.02 -2.08
N ILE A 11 -31.91 0.89 -1.00
CA ILE A 11 -32.10 -0.12 0.03
C ILE A 11 -32.86 0.54 1.17
N GLU A 12 -34.01 -0.02 1.56
CA GLU A 12 -34.75 0.39 2.72
C GLU A 12 -34.26 -0.36 3.96
N PHE A 13 -34.08 0.34 5.07
CA PHE A 13 -33.73 -0.26 6.35
C PHE A 13 -34.69 0.20 7.47
N ARG A 14 -34.75 -0.61 8.52
CA ARG A 14 -35.56 -0.30 9.71
C ARG A 14 -34.66 0.16 10.84
N GLU A 15 -34.92 1.38 11.34
CA GLU A 15 -34.27 1.87 12.55
C GLU A 15 -34.95 1.27 13.78
N ARG A 16 -34.18 0.65 14.66
CA ARG A 16 -34.65 0.11 15.94
C ARG A 16 -33.53 -0.04 16.96
N GLU A 17 -33.89 -0.13 18.22
CA GLU A 17 -32.97 -0.56 19.27
C GLU A 17 -32.96 -2.07 19.35
N MET A 18 -31.74 -2.62 19.43
CA MET A 18 -31.48 -4.06 19.57
C MET A 18 -30.68 -4.31 20.87
N LYS A 19 -30.89 -5.46 21.50
CA LYS A 19 -30.07 -5.85 22.64
C LYS A 19 -28.63 -6.11 22.16
N VAL A 20 -27.67 -5.60 22.90
CA VAL A 20 -26.24 -5.74 22.59
C VAL A 20 -25.82 -7.21 22.62
N ASP A 21 -26.44 -8.01 23.50
CA ASP A 21 -26.15 -9.45 23.64
C ASP A 21 -26.65 -10.27 22.43
N ASP A 22 -27.67 -9.79 21.69
CA ASP A 22 -28.24 -10.46 20.51
C ASP A 22 -27.42 -10.19 19.22
N LEU A 23 -26.49 -9.24 19.27
CA LEU A 23 -25.69 -8.81 18.12
C LEU A 23 -24.38 -9.60 18.03
N LYS A 24 -24.02 -10.01 16.83
CA LYS A 24 -22.77 -10.70 16.54
C LYS A 24 -21.79 -9.79 15.81
N PHE A 25 -20.50 -9.91 16.09
CA PHE A 25 -19.46 -9.28 15.29
C PHE A 25 -19.38 -9.93 13.92
N TRP A 26 -18.99 -9.14 12.92
CA TRP A 26 -18.72 -9.64 11.59
C TRP A 26 -17.36 -10.33 11.54
N PRO A 27 -17.27 -11.63 11.23
CA PRO A 27 -16.01 -12.37 11.26
C PRO A 27 -14.99 -11.85 10.23
N GLU A 28 -15.48 -11.32 9.11
CA GLU A 28 -14.63 -10.81 8.03
C GLU A 28 -14.27 -9.33 8.16
N ASN A 29 -14.47 -8.74 9.34
CA ASN A 29 -14.13 -7.34 9.59
C ASN A 29 -12.64 -7.09 9.28
N PRO A 30 -12.32 -6.23 8.29
CA PRO A 30 -10.94 -5.99 7.84
C PRO A 30 -9.97 -5.58 8.93
N ARG A 31 -10.45 -4.86 9.95
CA ARG A 31 -9.60 -4.38 11.07
C ARG A 31 -9.00 -5.47 11.92
N VAL A 32 -9.65 -6.61 12.00
CA VAL A 32 -9.22 -7.70 12.90
C VAL A 32 -8.97 -9.01 12.17
N TYR A 33 -9.45 -9.14 10.95
CA TYR A 33 -9.38 -10.38 10.18
C TYR A 33 -7.97 -10.95 10.09
N SER A 34 -7.00 -10.13 9.69
CA SER A 34 -5.62 -10.59 9.50
C SER A 34 -4.96 -10.98 10.81
N ALA A 35 -5.20 -10.20 11.88
CA ALA A 35 -4.69 -10.50 13.22
C ALA A 35 -5.29 -11.79 13.79
N LEU A 36 -6.61 -11.99 13.58
CA LEU A 36 -7.29 -13.20 14.01
C LEU A 36 -6.79 -14.45 13.27
N ARG A 37 -6.65 -14.35 11.95
CA ARG A 37 -6.18 -15.46 11.12
C ARG A 37 -4.79 -15.94 11.50
N LEU A 38 -3.88 -15.03 11.85
CA LEU A 38 -2.56 -15.36 12.37
C LEU A 38 -2.64 -16.02 13.75
N LYS A 39 -3.39 -15.39 14.67
CA LYS A 39 -3.53 -15.86 16.05
C LYS A 39 -4.10 -17.29 16.09
N LEU A 40 -5.03 -17.59 15.19
CA LEU A 40 -5.78 -18.87 15.15
C LEU A 40 -5.22 -19.87 14.14
N MET A 41 -4.05 -19.59 13.51
CA MET A 41 -3.41 -20.49 12.53
C MET A 41 -4.35 -20.97 11.41
N GLY A 42 -5.30 -20.12 11.02
CA GLY A 42 -6.26 -20.38 9.93
C GLY A 42 -7.60 -20.99 10.39
N GLU A 43 -7.80 -21.26 11.67
CA GLU A 43 -9.11 -21.66 12.20
C GLU A 43 -10.10 -20.49 12.16
N GLU A 44 -11.40 -20.81 12.06
CA GLU A 44 -12.46 -19.80 12.06
C GLU A 44 -12.59 -19.14 13.45
N PRO A 45 -12.60 -17.79 13.53
CA PRO A 45 -12.65 -17.09 14.79
C PRO A 45 -14.03 -17.22 15.46
N THR A 46 -14.03 -17.51 16.75
CA THR A 46 -15.25 -17.42 17.56
C THR A 46 -15.61 -15.96 17.83
N GLN A 47 -16.86 -15.70 18.21
CA GLN A 47 -17.29 -14.35 18.61
C GLN A 47 -16.47 -13.79 19.78
N LYS A 48 -15.98 -14.65 20.66
CA LYS A 48 -15.10 -14.30 21.79
C LYS A 48 -13.74 -13.83 21.30
N ASP A 49 -13.13 -14.54 20.35
CA ASP A 49 -11.83 -14.15 19.78
C ASP A 49 -11.90 -12.79 19.11
N ILE A 50 -12.98 -12.55 18.33
CA ILE A 50 -13.20 -11.26 17.68
C ILE A 50 -13.35 -10.15 18.73
N GLU A 51 -14.13 -10.39 19.78
CA GLU A 51 -14.35 -9.42 20.85
C GLU A 51 -13.06 -9.10 21.60
N GLU A 52 -12.24 -10.09 21.92
CA GLU A 52 -10.95 -9.89 22.59
C GLU A 52 -10.04 -8.98 21.77
N VAL A 53 -9.89 -9.25 20.48
CA VAL A 53 -9.05 -8.43 19.59
C VAL A 53 -9.64 -7.03 19.44
N MET A 54 -10.96 -6.91 19.19
CA MET A 54 -11.62 -5.62 19.04
C MET A 54 -11.47 -4.74 20.28
N THR A 55 -11.66 -5.30 21.48
CA THR A 55 -11.58 -4.55 22.73
C THR A 55 -10.17 -4.17 23.14
N SER A 56 -9.15 -4.84 22.60
CA SER A 56 -7.74 -4.48 22.82
C SER A 56 -7.31 -3.23 22.03
N LEU A 57 -8.01 -2.88 20.94
CA LEU A 57 -7.67 -1.76 20.07
C LEU A 57 -7.82 -0.42 20.77
N GLU A 58 -6.80 0.44 20.68
CA GLU A 58 -6.79 1.76 21.31
C GLU A 58 -7.90 2.71 20.79
N ASN A 59 -8.22 2.61 19.50
CA ASN A 59 -9.35 3.37 18.93
C ASN A 59 -10.69 2.96 19.52
N VAL A 60 -10.89 1.68 19.87
CA VAL A 60 -12.11 1.18 20.54
C VAL A 60 -12.19 1.68 21.97
N LYS A 61 -11.08 1.73 22.70
CA LYS A 61 -11.02 2.29 24.06
C LYS A 61 -11.36 3.78 24.07
N ARG A 62 -10.82 4.54 23.12
CA ARG A 62 -11.18 5.98 22.93
C ARG A 62 -12.63 6.15 22.57
N LEU A 63 -13.15 5.34 21.65
CA LEU A 63 -14.55 5.36 21.24
C LEU A 63 -15.50 5.05 22.40
N ARG A 64 -15.16 4.08 23.26
CA ARG A 64 -15.90 3.79 24.51
C ARG A 64 -16.04 5.05 25.39
N SER A 65 -14.93 5.77 25.59
CA SER A 65 -14.93 6.98 26.41
C SER A 65 -15.80 8.08 25.80
N SER A 66 -15.75 8.25 24.48
CA SER A 66 -16.60 9.19 23.73
C SER A 66 -18.08 8.83 23.83
N ILE A 67 -18.45 7.56 23.60
CA ILE A 67 -19.83 7.07 23.69
C ILE A 67 -20.37 7.28 25.11
N LYS A 68 -19.56 7.01 26.14
CA LYS A 68 -19.92 7.24 27.53
C LYS A 68 -20.21 8.72 27.82
N ALA A 69 -19.37 9.62 27.30
CA ALA A 69 -19.51 11.06 27.49
C ALA A 69 -20.74 11.63 26.78
N VAL A 70 -21.02 11.20 25.55
CA VAL A 70 -22.20 11.64 24.76
C VAL A 70 -23.48 10.96 25.26
N GLY A 71 -23.38 9.80 25.89
CA GLY A 71 -24.54 9.04 26.39
C GLY A 71 -25.20 8.12 25.36
N GLY A 72 -24.56 7.89 24.19
CA GLY A 72 -25.09 7.03 23.14
C GLY A 72 -24.33 7.13 21.85
N LEU A 73 -24.85 6.52 20.77
CA LEU A 73 -24.29 6.60 19.43
C LEU A 73 -24.84 7.77 18.64
N THR A 74 -23.97 8.50 17.95
CA THR A 74 -24.35 9.49 16.93
C THR A 74 -24.82 8.79 15.66
N HIS A 75 -24.14 7.69 15.28
CA HIS A 75 -24.45 6.90 14.09
C HIS A 75 -24.82 5.46 14.49
N PRO A 76 -26.03 4.98 14.13
CA PRO A 76 -26.47 3.61 14.38
C PRO A 76 -25.54 2.56 13.76
N LEU A 77 -25.60 1.33 14.27
CA LEU A 77 -24.94 0.18 13.65
C LEU A 77 -25.72 -0.30 12.43
N PHE A 78 -25.06 -0.75 11.36
CA PHE A 78 -25.74 -1.49 10.31
C PHE A 78 -25.71 -2.99 10.62
N VAL A 79 -26.89 -3.60 10.64
CA VAL A 79 -27.08 -4.99 11.04
C VAL A 79 -27.83 -5.76 9.97
N ARG A 80 -27.35 -6.95 9.60
CA ARG A 80 -28.03 -7.91 8.73
C ARG A 80 -28.02 -9.28 9.41
N ASN A 81 -29.17 -9.93 9.53
CA ASN A 81 -29.29 -11.26 10.17
C ASN A 81 -28.64 -11.33 11.57
N GLY A 82 -28.74 -10.27 12.38
CA GLY A 82 -28.12 -10.21 13.70
C GLY A 82 -26.60 -9.97 13.70
N VAL A 83 -25.97 -9.91 12.54
CA VAL A 83 -24.54 -9.61 12.40
C VAL A 83 -24.35 -8.12 12.13
N VAL A 84 -23.45 -7.48 12.89
CA VAL A 84 -23.08 -6.07 12.69
C VAL A 84 -22.07 -6.00 11.56
N ILE A 85 -22.55 -5.68 10.36
CA ILE A 85 -21.72 -5.55 9.17
C ILE A 85 -20.92 -4.23 9.17
N GLU A 86 -21.49 -3.14 9.77
CA GLU A 86 -20.79 -1.87 9.98
C GLU A 86 -21.00 -1.36 11.39
N GLY A 87 -19.94 -0.86 12.03
CA GLY A 87 -19.94 -0.38 13.41
C GLY A 87 -19.43 -1.38 14.43
N ASN A 88 -18.67 -2.38 14.04
CA ASN A 88 -18.09 -3.39 14.93
C ASN A 88 -17.28 -2.77 16.09
N SER A 89 -16.54 -1.69 15.84
CA SER A 89 -15.83 -0.95 16.90
C SER A 89 -16.81 -0.31 17.91
N ARG A 90 -17.98 0.16 17.44
CA ARG A 90 -19.04 0.70 18.29
C ARG A 90 -19.70 -0.40 19.11
N LEU A 91 -19.95 -1.58 18.52
CA LEU A 91 -20.46 -2.75 19.24
C LEU A 91 -19.49 -3.18 20.36
N ALA A 92 -18.18 -3.26 20.05
CA ALA A 92 -17.16 -3.62 21.05
C ALA A 92 -17.13 -2.61 22.21
N ALA A 93 -17.17 -1.31 21.90
CA ALA A 93 -17.25 -0.25 22.90
C ALA A 93 -18.51 -0.38 23.77
N TYR A 94 -19.68 -0.68 23.17
CA TYR A 94 -20.93 -0.92 23.92
C TYR A 94 -20.86 -2.14 24.82
N ARG A 95 -20.26 -3.26 24.35
CA ARG A 95 -20.04 -4.44 25.20
C ARG A 95 -19.13 -4.13 26.39
N MET A 96 -18.10 -3.32 26.20
CA MET A 96 -17.27 -2.84 27.32
C MET A 96 -18.08 -1.98 28.31
N LEU A 97 -18.99 -1.15 27.83
CA LEU A 97 -19.87 -0.34 28.68
C LEU A 97 -20.94 -1.20 29.39
N CYS A 98 -21.50 -2.21 28.72
CA CYS A 98 -22.42 -3.16 29.32
C CYS A 98 -21.82 -3.93 30.51
N ARG A 99 -20.51 -4.20 30.49
CA ARG A 99 -19.81 -4.84 31.63
C ARG A 99 -19.75 -3.92 32.85
N ILE A 100 -19.86 -2.60 32.67
CA ILE A 100 -19.81 -1.60 33.74
C ILE A 100 -21.24 -1.30 34.25
N ASP A 101 -22.18 -1.11 33.32
CA ASP A 101 -23.59 -0.79 33.63
C ASP A 101 -24.48 -1.48 32.58
N LYS A 102 -24.94 -2.69 32.93
CA LYS A 102 -25.75 -3.51 32.03
C LYS A 102 -27.10 -2.92 31.73
N ILE A 103 -27.71 -2.20 32.70
CA ILE A 103 -29.06 -1.63 32.54
C ILE A 103 -29.02 -0.49 31.53
N ARG A 104 -28.09 0.43 31.70
CA ARG A 104 -27.94 1.62 30.85
C ARG A 104 -27.56 1.29 29.41
N TRP A 105 -26.67 0.29 29.21
CA TRP A 105 -26.09 0.01 27.92
C TRP A 105 -26.61 -1.28 27.26
N ALA A 106 -27.72 -1.84 27.76
CA ALA A 106 -28.31 -3.07 27.28
C ALA A 106 -28.75 -3.02 25.81
N LYS A 107 -29.09 -1.83 25.29
CA LYS A 107 -29.64 -1.64 23.96
C LYS A 107 -28.80 -0.63 23.17
N VAL A 108 -28.74 -0.84 21.86
CA VAL A 108 -28.03 0.02 20.93
C VAL A 108 -28.86 0.28 19.68
N ARG A 109 -28.77 1.50 19.13
CA ARG A 109 -29.46 1.89 17.90
C ARG A 109 -28.87 1.20 16.69
N CYS A 110 -29.73 0.58 15.88
CA CYS A 110 -29.37 -0.18 14.70
C CYS A 110 -30.23 0.19 13.50
N ASN A 111 -29.59 0.25 12.34
CA ASN A 111 -30.19 0.25 11.01
C ASN A 111 -30.22 -1.19 10.52
N VAL A 112 -31.37 -1.84 10.56
CA VAL A 112 -31.51 -3.24 10.19
C VAL A 112 -31.84 -3.34 8.72
N LEU A 113 -30.90 -3.94 7.98
CA LEU A 113 -31.01 -4.18 6.55
C LEU A 113 -31.89 -5.40 6.26
N PRO A 114 -32.43 -5.51 5.04
CA PRO A 114 -33.15 -6.70 4.61
C PRO A 114 -32.30 -7.95 4.72
N ASP A 115 -32.89 -9.04 5.19
CA ASP A 115 -32.19 -10.31 5.39
C ASP A 115 -31.76 -10.93 4.05
N ASP A 116 -32.52 -10.69 2.96
CA ASP A 116 -32.29 -11.12 1.58
C ASP A 116 -31.36 -10.21 0.76
N MET A 117 -30.85 -9.13 1.36
CA MET A 117 -29.85 -8.27 0.71
C MET A 117 -28.63 -9.09 0.28
N SER A 118 -28.25 -9.00 -1.01
CA SER A 118 -27.13 -9.78 -1.54
C SER A 118 -25.78 -9.42 -0.89
N ASP A 119 -24.84 -10.38 -0.86
CA ASP A 119 -23.50 -10.13 -0.32
C ASP A 119 -22.71 -9.10 -1.13
N ASP A 120 -22.98 -9.01 -2.44
CA ASP A 120 -22.40 -7.98 -3.31
C ASP A 120 -22.85 -6.56 -2.92
N LEU A 121 -24.15 -6.40 -2.61
CA LEU A 121 -24.68 -5.11 -2.14
C LEU A 121 -24.15 -4.77 -0.75
N VAL A 122 -24.02 -5.75 0.13
CA VAL A 122 -23.36 -5.56 1.46
C VAL A 122 -21.93 -5.13 1.26
N PHE A 123 -21.19 -5.78 0.35
CA PHE A 123 -19.83 -5.42 0.03
C PHE A 123 -19.73 -3.98 -0.49
N ALA A 124 -20.56 -3.60 -1.44
CA ALA A 124 -20.56 -2.25 -1.99
C ALA A 124 -20.93 -1.18 -0.94
N LEU A 125 -21.92 -1.46 -0.07
CA LEU A 125 -22.31 -0.58 1.03
C LEU A 125 -21.14 -0.32 1.97
N ILE A 126 -20.47 -1.38 2.42
CA ILE A 126 -19.36 -1.25 3.35
C ILE A 126 -18.16 -0.57 2.67
N GLY A 127 -17.90 -0.89 1.40
CA GLY A 127 -16.87 -0.23 0.60
C GLY A 127 -17.08 1.27 0.52
N SER A 128 -18.30 1.72 0.22
CA SER A 128 -18.63 3.15 0.14
C SER A 128 -18.46 3.89 1.47
N ILE A 129 -18.71 3.23 2.61
CA ILE A 129 -18.54 3.83 3.92
C ILE A 129 -17.08 3.98 4.33
N HIS A 130 -16.23 3.02 3.98
CA HIS A 130 -14.86 2.91 4.52
C HIS A 130 -13.75 3.21 3.52
N ILE A 131 -14.04 3.23 2.24
CA ILE A 131 -13.05 3.52 1.19
C ILE A 131 -13.16 4.98 0.74
N ASP A 132 -14.39 5.50 0.65
CA ASP A 132 -14.70 6.87 0.20
C ASP A 132 -15.33 7.73 1.29
N GLY A 133 -15.48 7.20 2.51
CA GLY A 133 -16.22 7.81 3.61
C GLY A 133 -15.34 8.46 4.68
N VAL A 134 -16.00 9.01 5.70
CA VAL A 134 -15.38 9.75 6.82
C VAL A 134 -14.48 8.86 7.72
N THR A 135 -14.66 7.55 7.70
CA THR A 135 -13.88 6.60 8.52
C THR A 135 -13.15 5.61 7.59
N GLU A 136 -12.09 6.10 6.97
CA GLU A 136 -11.32 5.29 6.02
C GLU A 136 -10.61 4.11 6.69
N TRP A 137 -10.62 2.98 6.00
CA TRP A 137 -9.72 1.88 6.29
C TRP A 137 -8.31 2.19 5.84
N THR A 138 -7.33 1.63 6.52
CA THR A 138 -5.95 1.66 6.06
C THR A 138 -5.83 0.97 4.68
N PRO A 139 -4.81 1.31 3.89
CA PRO A 139 -4.57 0.63 2.61
C PRO A 139 -4.49 -0.90 2.72
N PHE A 140 -3.93 -1.41 3.82
CA PHE A 140 -3.89 -2.85 4.11
C PHE A 140 -5.29 -3.45 4.33
N GLU A 141 -6.13 -2.76 5.11
CA GLU A 141 -7.52 -3.18 5.36
C GLU A 141 -8.34 -3.18 4.08
N GLN A 142 -8.19 -2.11 3.26
CA GLN A 142 -8.83 -2.00 1.94
C GLN A 142 -8.40 -3.15 1.02
N ALA A 143 -7.11 -3.42 0.95
CA ALA A 143 -6.56 -4.49 0.12
C ALA A 143 -7.06 -5.88 0.55
N GLY A 144 -7.07 -6.15 1.85
CA GLY A 144 -7.62 -7.40 2.39
C GLY A 144 -9.11 -7.56 2.14
N TYR A 145 -9.88 -6.47 2.17
CA TYR A 145 -11.30 -6.49 1.86
C TYR A 145 -11.57 -6.84 0.39
N LEU A 146 -10.86 -6.17 -0.53
CA LEU A 146 -10.93 -6.46 -1.97
C LEU A 146 -10.50 -7.89 -2.29
N PHE A 147 -9.40 -8.35 -1.72
CA PHE A 147 -8.86 -9.69 -1.93
C PHE A 147 -9.87 -10.77 -1.54
N ARG A 148 -10.45 -10.69 -0.34
CA ARG A 148 -11.45 -11.68 0.13
C ARG A 148 -12.70 -11.71 -0.74
N HIS A 149 -13.18 -10.54 -1.15
CA HIS A 149 -14.34 -10.48 -2.03
C HIS A 149 -14.03 -11.06 -3.42
N LEU A 150 -12.83 -10.79 -3.95
CA LEU A 150 -12.37 -11.35 -5.22
C LEU A 150 -12.30 -12.90 -5.18
N GLN A 151 -11.89 -13.48 -4.04
CA GLN A 151 -11.85 -14.94 -3.86
C GLN A 151 -13.25 -15.57 -3.82
N LYS A 152 -14.25 -14.86 -3.34
CA LYS A 152 -15.63 -15.36 -3.18
C LYS A 152 -16.53 -15.04 -4.38
N SER A 153 -16.32 -13.88 -4.98
CA SER A 153 -17.11 -13.39 -6.10
C SER A 153 -16.62 -13.96 -7.43
N LYS A 154 -17.53 -14.18 -8.34
CA LYS A 154 -17.20 -14.49 -9.76
C LYS A 154 -16.96 -13.23 -10.60
N LYS A 155 -17.04 -12.02 -9.98
CA LYS A 155 -16.87 -10.75 -10.68
C LYS A 155 -15.39 -10.48 -10.96
N PRO A 156 -15.07 -9.87 -12.11
CA PRO A 156 -13.72 -9.39 -12.38
C PRO A 156 -13.36 -8.22 -11.46
N ILE A 157 -12.07 -8.03 -11.21
CA ILE A 157 -11.55 -6.98 -10.30
C ILE A 157 -12.00 -5.58 -10.70
N GLU A 158 -12.23 -5.33 -11.98
CA GLU A 158 -12.74 -4.06 -12.52
C GLU A 158 -14.14 -3.71 -12.00
N ALA A 159 -15.01 -4.71 -11.95
CA ALA A 159 -16.36 -4.56 -11.41
C ALA A 159 -16.32 -4.35 -9.90
N ILE A 160 -15.51 -5.15 -9.18
CA ILE A 160 -15.31 -5.03 -7.74
C ILE A 160 -14.75 -3.65 -7.37
N ALA A 161 -13.78 -3.15 -8.14
CA ALA A 161 -13.21 -1.83 -7.95
C ALA A 161 -14.28 -0.72 -8.06
N LYS A 162 -15.12 -0.80 -9.11
CA LYS A 162 -16.24 0.13 -9.31
C LYS A 162 -17.24 0.09 -8.15
N ASP A 163 -17.55 -1.09 -7.66
CA ASP A 163 -18.47 -1.28 -6.54
C ASP A 163 -17.99 -0.58 -5.24
N CYS A 164 -16.69 -0.36 -5.11
CA CYS A 164 -16.05 0.32 -3.97
C CYS A 164 -15.60 1.76 -4.25
N GLY A 165 -15.90 2.34 -5.41
CA GLY A 165 -15.43 3.69 -5.77
C GLY A 165 -13.93 3.78 -6.06
N LEU A 166 -13.25 2.66 -6.33
CA LEU A 166 -11.82 2.60 -6.62
C LEU A 166 -11.54 2.48 -8.12
N THR A 167 -10.33 2.93 -8.52
CA THR A 167 -9.86 2.65 -9.88
C THR A 167 -9.42 1.19 -10.00
N PRO A 168 -9.61 0.53 -11.15
CA PRO A 168 -9.14 -0.83 -11.39
C PRO A 168 -7.64 -1.00 -11.16
N SER A 169 -6.84 -0.01 -11.53
CA SER A 169 -5.38 -0.01 -11.34
C SER A 169 -5.00 -0.06 -9.87
N LYS A 170 -5.60 0.82 -9.04
CA LYS A 170 -5.37 0.83 -7.59
C LYS A 170 -5.79 -0.48 -6.94
N SER A 171 -6.94 -1.02 -7.33
CA SER A 171 -7.46 -2.28 -6.79
C SER A 171 -6.56 -3.47 -7.12
N LYS A 172 -6.08 -3.58 -8.37
CA LYS A 172 -5.11 -4.61 -8.79
C LYS A 172 -3.82 -4.51 -7.99
N GLN A 173 -3.28 -3.30 -7.81
CA GLN A 173 -2.08 -3.08 -7.01
C GLN A 173 -2.29 -3.50 -5.55
N TYR A 174 -3.38 -3.08 -4.93
CA TYR A 174 -3.68 -3.39 -3.54
C TYR A 174 -3.83 -4.89 -3.30
N VAL A 175 -4.59 -5.58 -4.16
CA VAL A 175 -4.75 -7.04 -4.09
C VAL A 175 -3.39 -7.72 -4.24
N LYS A 176 -2.57 -7.33 -5.23
CA LYS A 176 -1.25 -7.90 -5.46
C LYS A 176 -0.31 -7.71 -4.26
N VAL A 177 -0.32 -6.53 -3.66
CA VAL A 177 0.45 -6.24 -2.44
C VAL A 177 0.01 -7.16 -1.29
N TYR A 178 -1.29 -7.26 -1.07
CA TYR A 178 -1.84 -8.08 0.00
C TYR A 178 -1.52 -9.57 -0.19
N GLU A 179 -1.66 -10.08 -1.41
CA GLU A 179 -1.26 -11.46 -1.78
C GLU A 179 0.23 -11.71 -1.48
N THR A 180 1.09 -10.75 -1.87
CA THR A 180 2.53 -10.87 -1.63
C THR A 180 2.86 -10.88 -0.14
N MET A 181 2.22 -10.02 0.64
CA MET A 181 2.39 -10.00 2.10
C MET A 181 1.95 -11.33 2.72
N LEU A 182 0.78 -11.86 2.34
CA LEU A 182 0.30 -13.15 2.84
C LEU A 182 1.22 -14.32 2.45
N ALA A 183 1.72 -14.34 1.21
CA ALA A 183 2.65 -15.37 0.73
C ALA A 183 3.99 -15.37 1.51
N ASN A 184 4.33 -14.23 2.13
CA ASN A 184 5.52 -14.08 2.99
C ASN A 184 5.19 -14.14 4.49
N ASP A 185 3.98 -14.53 4.88
CA ASP A 185 3.51 -14.52 6.28
C ASP A 185 3.78 -13.19 6.99
N ASP A 186 3.64 -12.06 6.26
CA ASP A 186 3.78 -10.71 6.81
C ASP A 186 2.40 -10.03 6.84
N THR A 187 1.89 -9.79 8.02
CA THR A 187 0.60 -9.12 8.25
C THR A 187 0.75 -7.81 9.00
N ASP A 188 1.98 -7.31 9.12
CA ASP A 188 2.24 -6.00 9.70
C ASP A 188 1.73 -4.90 8.76
N GLN A 189 0.60 -4.31 9.11
CA GLN A 189 -0.06 -3.26 8.33
C GLN A 189 0.86 -2.07 8.06
N THR A 190 1.80 -1.79 8.96
CA THR A 190 2.74 -0.66 8.81
C THR A 190 3.68 -0.83 7.64
N LYS A 191 3.89 -2.07 7.19
CA LYS A 191 4.77 -2.43 6.08
C LYS A 191 4.08 -2.42 4.71
N PHE A 192 2.76 -2.25 4.66
CA PHE A 192 2.02 -2.24 3.38
C PHE A 192 2.61 -1.27 2.35
N SER A 193 3.00 -0.08 2.79
CA SER A 193 3.60 0.94 1.91
C SER A 193 4.95 0.51 1.33
N TYR A 194 5.71 -0.33 2.04
CA TYR A 194 6.99 -0.88 1.55
C TYR A 194 6.74 -1.88 0.41
N TYR A 195 5.86 -2.84 0.63
CA TYR A 195 5.47 -3.79 -0.43
C TYR A 195 4.85 -3.09 -1.64
N LEU A 196 4.03 -2.05 -1.40
CA LEU A 196 3.43 -1.26 -2.47
C LEU A 196 4.51 -0.54 -3.30
N GLU A 197 5.48 0.13 -2.66
CA GLU A 197 6.57 0.81 -3.36
C GLU A 197 7.44 -0.17 -4.15
N MET A 198 7.76 -1.34 -3.58
CA MET A 198 8.51 -2.41 -4.24
C MET A 198 7.81 -2.91 -5.50
N LEU A 199 6.55 -3.32 -5.38
CA LEU A 199 5.80 -3.95 -6.48
C LEU A 199 5.33 -2.96 -7.55
N LYS A 200 5.17 -1.67 -7.19
CA LYS A 200 4.86 -0.59 -8.13
C LYS A 200 6.07 -0.23 -8.99
N ASN A 201 7.28 -0.50 -8.52
CA ASN A 201 8.48 -0.09 -9.20
C ASN A 201 8.81 -1.02 -10.38
N GLY A 202 8.72 -0.46 -11.61
CA GLY A 202 8.96 -1.21 -12.85
C GLY A 202 10.42 -1.69 -12.99
N ASP A 203 11.40 -0.97 -12.46
CA ASP A 203 12.81 -1.33 -12.55
C ASP A 203 13.10 -2.57 -11.69
N ILE A 204 12.56 -2.62 -10.46
CA ILE A 204 12.68 -3.79 -9.57
C ILE A 204 12.01 -5.02 -10.19
N THR A 205 10.76 -4.87 -10.66
CA THR A 205 10.01 -5.99 -11.23
C THR A 205 10.62 -6.49 -12.54
N SER A 206 11.07 -5.58 -13.42
CA SER A 206 11.76 -5.95 -14.66
C SER A 206 13.09 -6.66 -14.39
N LYS A 207 13.86 -6.18 -13.39
CA LYS A 207 15.13 -6.81 -12.99
C LYS A 207 14.92 -8.21 -12.45
N SER A 208 13.91 -8.40 -11.61
CA SER A 208 13.55 -9.73 -11.08
C SER A 208 13.17 -10.72 -12.18
N ILE A 209 12.46 -10.27 -13.22
CA ILE A 209 12.08 -11.13 -14.35
C ILE A 209 13.31 -11.48 -15.21
N LYS A 210 14.19 -10.50 -15.48
CA LYS A 210 15.39 -10.71 -16.31
C LYS A 210 16.46 -11.54 -15.62
N ASN A 211 16.54 -11.48 -14.31
CA ASN A 211 17.57 -12.11 -13.49
C ASN A 211 16.93 -12.93 -12.35
N PRO A 212 16.23 -14.02 -12.65
CA PRO A 212 15.54 -14.83 -11.65
C PRO A 212 16.48 -15.42 -10.60
N GLU A 213 17.76 -15.63 -10.96
CA GLU A 213 18.81 -16.11 -10.05
C GLU A 213 19.13 -15.16 -8.89
N LEU A 214 18.76 -13.88 -9.00
CA LEU A 214 18.92 -12.92 -7.90
C LEU A 214 17.89 -13.09 -6.80
N ASN A 215 16.81 -13.82 -7.07
CA ASN A 215 15.66 -13.96 -6.14
C ASN A 215 15.24 -12.62 -5.51
N LEU A 216 15.25 -11.55 -6.33
CA LEU A 216 15.22 -10.15 -5.89
C LEU A 216 13.96 -9.84 -5.07
N ILE A 217 12.77 -10.21 -5.56
CA ILE A 217 11.50 -9.90 -4.88
C ILE A 217 11.42 -10.62 -3.53
N ASP A 218 11.73 -11.91 -3.47
CA ASP A 218 11.63 -12.67 -2.23
C ASP A 218 12.65 -12.19 -1.19
N THR A 219 13.88 -11.88 -1.62
CA THR A 219 14.91 -11.32 -0.73
C THR A 219 14.47 -9.95 -0.18
N LEU A 220 13.88 -9.08 -1.01
CA LEU A 220 13.35 -7.80 -0.55
C LEU A 220 12.17 -7.99 0.40
N CYS A 221 11.28 -8.95 0.15
CA CYS A 221 10.20 -9.30 1.08
C CYS A 221 10.75 -9.69 2.46
N GLN A 222 11.81 -10.53 2.50
CA GLN A 222 12.44 -10.92 3.76
C GLN A 222 13.11 -9.72 4.46
N LYS A 223 13.78 -8.83 3.73
CA LYS A 223 14.37 -7.61 4.28
C LYS A 223 13.31 -6.62 4.82
N ILE A 224 12.16 -6.52 4.17
CA ILE A 224 11.01 -5.75 4.67
C ILE A 224 10.47 -6.40 5.94
N LYS A 225 10.24 -7.72 5.92
CA LYS A 225 9.68 -8.47 7.05
C LYS A 225 10.59 -8.41 8.28
N SER A 226 11.90 -8.56 8.11
CA SER A 226 12.90 -8.47 9.19
C SER A 226 13.10 -7.06 9.74
N GLY A 227 12.66 -6.02 8.98
CA GLY A 227 12.94 -4.62 9.33
C GLY A 227 14.33 -4.14 8.92
N SER A 228 15.06 -4.89 8.09
CA SER A 228 16.34 -4.45 7.50
C SER A 228 16.14 -3.26 6.57
N ILE A 229 15.01 -3.20 5.87
CA ILE A 229 14.54 -2.00 5.16
C ILE A 229 13.70 -1.19 6.14
N THR A 230 14.21 -0.04 6.55
CA THR A 230 13.61 0.80 7.61
C THR A 230 12.69 1.89 7.08
N LYS A 231 12.81 2.24 5.79
CA LYS A 231 12.02 3.28 5.14
C LYS A 231 11.62 2.86 3.73
N ALA A 232 10.38 3.12 3.35
CA ALA A 232 9.89 2.82 1.99
C ALA A 232 10.70 3.51 0.88
N ASN A 233 11.34 4.66 1.17
CA ASN A 233 12.19 5.37 0.22
C ASN A 233 13.45 4.58 -0.16
N GLU A 234 13.95 3.68 0.68
CA GLU A 234 15.10 2.82 0.37
C GLU A 234 14.82 1.94 -0.86
N LEU A 235 13.56 1.57 -1.09
CA LEU A 235 13.16 0.82 -2.28
C LEU A 235 13.35 1.60 -3.59
N ARG A 236 13.33 2.93 -3.54
CA ARG A 236 13.66 3.78 -4.70
C ARG A 236 15.15 3.76 -5.00
N ASP A 237 15.98 3.67 -3.98
CA ASP A 237 17.42 3.55 -4.15
C ASP A 237 17.81 2.16 -4.67
N ILE A 238 17.15 1.11 -4.17
CA ILE A 238 17.25 -0.25 -4.73
C ILE A 238 16.81 -0.27 -6.20
N ALA A 239 15.76 0.47 -6.55
CA ALA A 239 15.31 0.60 -7.94
C ALA A 239 16.37 1.23 -8.85
N LYS A 240 17.13 2.22 -8.36
CA LYS A 240 18.26 2.80 -9.13
C LYS A 240 19.32 1.75 -9.41
N LEU A 241 19.66 0.89 -8.42
CA LEU A 241 20.57 -0.25 -8.62
C LEU A 241 20.01 -1.26 -9.63
N ALA A 242 18.71 -1.57 -9.52
CA ALA A 242 18.04 -2.51 -10.42
C ALA A 242 17.96 -1.99 -11.87
N LYS A 243 17.80 -0.68 -12.04
CA LYS A 243 17.77 -0.01 -13.35
C LYS A 243 19.13 -0.05 -14.06
N ALA A 244 20.22 0.10 -13.32
CA ALA A 244 21.56 0.09 -13.90
C ALA A 244 21.90 -1.30 -14.41
N ASP A 245 22.21 -1.39 -15.72
CA ASP A 245 22.47 -2.68 -16.40
C ASP A 245 23.97 -2.89 -16.65
N SER A 246 24.81 -2.48 -15.68
CA SER A 246 26.26 -2.72 -15.69
C SER A 246 26.63 -3.91 -14.80
N ALA A 247 27.78 -4.55 -15.09
CA ALA A 247 28.30 -5.63 -14.27
C ALA A 247 28.51 -5.16 -12.81
N ASP A 248 29.03 -3.95 -12.62
CA ASP A 248 29.29 -3.39 -11.30
C ASP A 248 27.99 -3.12 -10.52
N ALA A 249 26.94 -2.64 -11.21
CA ALA A 249 25.63 -2.46 -10.59
C ALA A 249 25.01 -3.80 -10.15
N ASN A 250 25.15 -4.83 -10.98
CA ASN A 250 24.68 -6.18 -10.65
C ASN A 250 25.44 -6.76 -9.45
N MET A 251 26.76 -6.56 -9.39
CA MET A 251 27.59 -6.96 -8.25
C MET A 251 27.21 -6.19 -6.98
N ALA A 252 27.04 -4.88 -7.05
CA ALA A 252 26.64 -4.05 -5.93
C ALA A 252 25.23 -4.42 -5.41
N LEU A 253 24.27 -4.65 -6.32
CA LEU A 253 22.95 -5.13 -5.95
C LEU A 253 23.01 -6.49 -5.25
N LYS A 254 23.77 -7.43 -5.79
CA LYS A 254 23.95 -8.77 -5.20
C LYS A 254 24.60 -8.71 -3.83
N ALA A 255 25.65 -7.90 -3.66
CA ALA A 255 26.31 -7.71 -2.37
C ALA A 255 25.35 -7.11 -1.32
N TYR A 256 24.52 -6.14 -1.71
CA TYR A 256 23.47 -5.62 -0.84
C TYR A 256 22.42 -6.68 -0.47
N LEU A 257 21.97 -7.48 -1.42
CA LEU A 257 20.98 -8.54 -1.18
C LEU A 257 21.51 -9.59 -0.18
N ASN A 258 22.81 -9.89 -0.26
CA ASN A 258 23.50 -10.85 0.61
C ASN A 258 23.94 -10.27 1.98
N ASP A 259 23.62 -9.00 2.29
CA ASP A 259 24.08 -8.28 3.48
C ASP A 259 25.62 -8.11 3.59
N GLU A 260 26.32 -8.21 2.45
CA GLU A 260 27.77 -8.00 2.35
C GLU A 260 28.12 -6.51 2.27
N GLU A 261 27.15 -5.68 1.84
CA GLU A 261 27.32 -4.24 1.67
C GLU A 261 26.07 -3.48 2.07
N SER A 262 26.26 -2.23 2.58
CA SER A 262 25.13 -1.33 2.86
C SER A 262 24.51 -0.77 1.58
N LEU A 263 23.21 -0.45 1.60
CA LEU A 263 22.51 0.16 0.47
C LEU A 263 23.17 1.48 0.03
N SER A 264 23.57 2.31 0.98
CA SER A 264 24.22 3.60 0.69
C SER A 264 25.56 3.44 -0.04
N SER A 265 26.37 2.44 0.32
CA SER A 265 27.62 2.12 -0.34
C SER A 265 27.39 1.59 -1.75
N ALA A 266 26.46 0.65 -1.92
CA ALA A 266 26.09 0.10 -3.22
C ALA A 266 25.62 1.20 -4.20
N VAL A 267 24.74 2.10 -3.73
CA VAL A 267 24.25 3.22 -4.55
C VAL A 267 25.35 4.22 -4.90
N ALA A 268 26.27 4.51 -3.96
CA ALA A 268 27.40 5.43 -4.22
C ALA A 268 28.30 4.92 -5.34
N LYS A 269 28.65 3.62 -5.33
CA LYS A 269 29.49 2.97 -6.38
C LYS A 269 28.85 3.10 -7.75
N VAL A 270 27.57 2.77 -7.87
CA VAL A 270 26.84 2.84 -9.15
C VAL A 270 26.71 4.28 -9.64
N SER A 271 26.40 5.22 -8.72
CA SER A 271 26.30 6.64 -9.08
C SER A 271 27.63 7.22 -9.58
N GLU A 272 28.74 6.79 -9.03
CA GLU A 272 30.07 7.24 -9.50
C GLU A 272 30.40 6.67 -10.86
N GLU A 273 30.14 5.39 -11.09
CA GLU A 273 30.37 4.76 -12.38
C GLU A 273 29.45 5.31 -13.48
N ASP A 274 28.19 5.60 -13.16
CA ASP A 274 27.28 6.27 -14.08
C ASP A 274 27.76 7.67 -14.46
N LYS A 275 28.33 8.44 -13.52
CA LYS A 275 28.95 9.73 -13.81
C LYS A 275 30.15 9.59 -14.74
N LYS A 276 31.01 8.58 -14.48
CA LYS A 276 32.16 8.29 -15.35
C LYS A 276 31.71 7.87 -16.75
N ARG A 277 30.69 7.00 -16.84
CA ARG A 277 30.12 6.58 -18.12
C ARG A 277 29.53 7.74 -18.90
N HIS A 278 28.74 8.60 -18.23
CA HIS A 278 28.19 9.80 -18.85
C HIS A 278 29.30 10.73 -19.36
N ALA A 279 30.33 10.97 -18.54
CA ALA A 279 31.48 11.79 -18.97
C ALA A 279 32.18 11.22 -20.20
N ARG A 280 32.39 9.87 -20.27
CA ARG A 280 32.96 9.20 -21.45
C ARG A 280 32.07 9.35 -22.69
N ASP A 281 30.74 9.23 -22.53
CA ASP A 281 29.76 9.36 -23.61
C ASP A 281 29.75 10.80 -24.17
N VAL A 282 29.73 11.81 -23.29
CA VAL A 282 29.83 13.22 -23.67
C VAL A 282 31.14 13.51 -24.41
N ALA A 283 32.27 13.01 -23.88
CA ALA A 283 33.57 13.18 -24.52
C ALA A 283 33.64 12.50 -25.89
N SER A 284 33.03 11.32 -26.03
CA SER A 284 32.95 10.59 -27.30
C SER A 284 32.15 11.34 -28.36
N LYS A 285 30.95 11.81 -27.99
CA LYS A 285 30.08 12.62 -28.87
C LYS A 285 30.75 13.93 -29.26
N PHE A 286 31.40 14.59 -28.32
CA PHE A 286 32.15 15.84 -28.60
C PHE A 286 33.32 15.58 -29.54
N ARG A 287 34.10 14.49 -29.35
CA ARG A 287 35.15 14.08 -30.28
C ARG A 287 34.58 13.82 -31.68
N GLU A 288 33.49 13.08 -31.80
CA GLU A 288 32.82 12.80 -33.08
C GLU A 288 32.39 14.09 -33.79
N PHE A 289 31.78 15.01 -33.05
CA PHE A 289 31.43 16.35 -33.57
C PHE A 289 32.65 17.09 -34.11
N LEU A 290 33.77 17.09 -33.38
CA LEU A 290 35.03 17.72 -33.83
C LEU A 290 35.66 17.06 -35.04
N THR A 291 35.28 15.83 -35.42
CA THR A 291 35.84 15.13 -36.61
C THR A 291 35.45 15.85 -37.89
N ASN A 292 34.31 16.60 -37.90
CA ASN A 292 33.94 17.43 -39.03
C ASN A 292 34.50 18.86 -38.87
N ALA A 293 35.84 18.99 -39.01
CA ALA A 293 36.55 20.23 -38.75
C ALA A 293 36.02 21.42 -39.58
N ASN A 294 35.65 21.20 -40.86
CA ASN A 294 35.13 22.23 -41.72
C ASN A 294 33.81 22.79 -41.20
N TYR A 295 32.91 21.93 -40.74
CA TYR A 295 31.62 22.33 -40.16
C TYR A 295 31.79 23.08 -38.83
N VAL A 296 32.71 22.67 -37.98
CA VAL A 296 33.04 23.35 -36.73
C VAL A 296 33.60 24.76 -37.00
N VAL A 297 34.53 24.90 -37.97
CA VAL A 297 35.08 26.18 -38.32
C VAL A 297 34.01 27.14 -38.91
N GLN A 298 33.12 26.60 -39.74
CA GLN A 298 32.00 27.34 -40.27
C GLN A 298 31.07 27.84 -39.15
N LEU A 299 30.67 26.98 -38.22
CA LEU A 299 29.85 27.37 -37.07
C LEU A 299 30.52 28.42 -36.19
N MET A 300 31.84 28.31 -35.95
CA MET A 300 32.59 29.34 -35.22
C MET A 300 32.64 30.69 -35.93
N ALA A 301 32.48 30.68 -37.25
CA ALA A 301 32.44 31.91 -38.03
C ALA A 301 31.05 32.55 -38.12
N GLU A 302 30.00 31.75 -38.11
CA GLU A 302 28.62 32.16 -38.35
C GLU A 302 27.80 32.34 -37.06
N ASP A 303 28.20 31.68 -35.94
CA ASP A 303 27.46 31.67 -34.67
C ASP A 303 28.35 32.13 -33.51
N GLU A 304 28.14 33.40 -33.09
CA GLU A 304 28.91 34.02 -32.01
C GLU A 304 28.73 33.32 -30.63
N GLU A 305 27.55 32.79 -30.38
CA GLU A 305 27.26 32.05 -29.12
C GLU A 305 28.01 30.73 -29.10
N PHE A 306 27.99 30.00 -30.20
CA PHE A 306 28.76 28.77 -30.35
C PHE A 306 30.27 29.02 -30.21
N LYS A 307 30.78 30.04 -30.85
CA LYS A 307 32.17 30.49 -30.74
C LYS A 307 32.56 30.75 -29.28
N PHE A 308 31.73 31.52 -28.59
CA PHE A 308 31.96 31.87 -27.19
C PHE A 308 32.04 30.61 -26.29
N GLU A 309 31.14 29.65 -26.46
CA GLU A 309 31.19 28.42 -25.68
C GLU A 309 32.40 27.53 -26.04
N MET A 310 32.78 27.46 -27.30
CA MET A 310 33.98 26.75 -27.73
C MET A 310 35.26 27.36 -27.14
N ASP A 311 35.39 28.69 -27.14
CA ASP A 311 36.52 29.42 -26.53
C ASP A 311 36.60 29.15 -25.01
N ARG A 312 35.46 29.12 -24.36
CA ARG A 312 35.37 28.74 -22.93
C ARG A 312 35.83 27.29 -22.68
N ILE A 313 35.39 26.34 -23.49
CA ILE A 313 35.81 24.95 -23.42
C ILE A 313 37.33 24.84 -23.58
N ILE A 314 37.89 25.47 -24.62
CA ILE A 314 39.32 25.46 -24.90
C ILE A 314 40.12 26.08 -23.74
N SER A 315 39.65 27.24 -23.23
CA SER A 315 40.28 27.90 -22.09
C SER A 315 40.28 27.03 -20.83
N ARG A 316 39.17 26.30 -20.56
CA ARG A 316 39.09 25.37 -19.42
C ARG A 316 39.97 24.13 -19.60
N LEU A 317 40.00 23.54 -20.77
CA LEU A 317 40.86 22.38 -21.07
C LEU A 317 42.35 22.71 -20.89
N ASN A 318 42.77 23.91 -21.34
CA ASN A 318 44.16 24.38 -21.18
C ASN A 318 44.55 24.62 -19.70
N ARG A 319 43.60 24.77 -18.81
CA ARG A 319 43.84 24.97 -17.35
C ARG A 319 43.78 23.67 -16.55
N LEU A 320 43.35 22.57 -17.17
CA LEU A 320 43.35 21.27 -16.48
C LEU A 320 44.78 20.81 -16.22
N PRO A 321 45.13 20.37 -14.99
CA PRO A 321 46.40 19.75 -14.71
C PRO A 321 46.43 18.34 -15.35
N LEU A 322 46.86 18.33 -16.61
CA LEU A 322 47.10 17.04 -17.29
C LEU A 322 48.32 16.42 -16.62
N GLN A 323 48.10 15.45 -15.71
CA GLN A 323 49.19 14.58 -15.28
C GLN A 323 49.70 13.80 -16.51
N LYS A 324 50.97 14.02 -16.83
CA LYS A 324 51.68 13.29 -17.87
C LYS A 324 51.86 11.84 -17.46
#